data_7cb254fed92d1f2727c49c5b14b5440d
#
_entry.id   7cb254fed92d1f2727c49c5b14b5440d
#
_cell.length_a   1.000
_cell.length_b   1.000
_cell.length_c   1.000
_cell.angle_alpha   90.00
_cell.angle_beta   90.00
_cell.angle_gamma   90.00
#
_symmetry.space_group_name_H-M   'P 1'
#
loop_
_entity.id
_entity.type
_entity.pdbx_description
1 polymer ?
#
loop_
_entity_poly.entity_id
_entity_poly.type
_entity_poly.pdbx_seq_one_letter_code
_entity_poly.pdbx_strand_id
1 'polypeptide(L)'
;MGKPGDYPFDAGIHPTGYTTKLWTMRQLAGLRSAESTNTRFKYLREMGETGLSLAFDLPTQLGLDPDDPLADGEVGRTGVSIVTVDDLAGVFADIPLDQVSVSMTINATAPMLLAMWAVVAEETGVEPKALRGTLQNEMLKEFLARKAYIFDLDTSMRYSLDVMEYCIRNLPGINPVSISGGHAREAGASRSLEIACGIADAEEFLAGLLSRGLNPDEIARTFSFIFGTHMEVLAEAAKFRVARSIYAQRLRTRWGVTEQRALKMRIQVNTFGSALAHQEPLNNVVRSTLQAVAAVLGGVQSLHICGFDEAYQTPGELAARIAMRTHQILAEETDLARHVDPLGGSDVIESIVAELTDEVEDWLRRIEERGGMVACVRSGWLESEIEDLAFRTPGPTVGVSNTIRTVTEDVLVRNERHEPSEPMRRVVPRAKADAELGRLHADAAAGRNIMPALIEAARARATIGQMRAALTLEPPGRASVTGPHASPSRPIR
;
A
#
# COMPACT_ATOMS: atom_id res chain seq x y z
N MET A 1 25.07 10.36 16.47
CA MET A 1 23.85 9.53 16.50
C MET A 1 22.81 10.12 17.40
N GLY A 2 21.58 10.21 16.93
CA GLY A 2 20.41 10.57 17.72
C GLY A 2 20.08 9.46 18.72
N LYS A 3 19.33 9.80 19.77
CA LYS A 3 18.75 8.77 20.64
C LYS A 3 17.43 8.26 20.03
N PRO A 4 17.09 6.99 20.21
CA PRO A 4 15.80 6.47 19.76
C PRO A 4 14.64 7.32 20.28
N GLY A 5 13.72 7.69 19.39
CA GLY A 5 12.58 8.56 19.68
C GLY A 5 12.84 10.07 19.57
N ASP A 6 14.09 10.50 19.51
CA ASP A 6 14.49 11.91 19.35
C ASP A 6 14.61 12.29 17.86
N TYR A 7 14.31 13.56 17.58
CA TYR A 7 14.52 14.15 16.26
C TYR A 7 16.02 14.10 15.89
N PRO A 8 16.37 13.73 14.64
CA PRO A 8 15.55 13.51 13.46
C PRO A 8 15.08 12.05 13.25
N PHE A 9 15.05 11.23 14.31
CA PHE A 9 14.52 9.87 14.34
C PHE A 9 15.35 8.83 13.56
N ASP A 10 16.58 9.10 13.29
CA ASP A 10 17.52 8.18 12.64
C ASP A 10 17.61 6.82 13.36
N ALA A 11 17.66 6.83 14.71
CA ALA A 11 17.67 5.64 15.55
C ALA A 11 16.27 5.01 15.80
N GLY A 12 15.21 5.50 15.17
CA GLY A 12 13.84 5.02 15.32
C GLY A 12 12.88 6.03 15.94
N ILE A 13 11.57 5.85 15.67
CA ILE A 13 10.53 6.82 16.11
C ILE A 13 10.02 6.61 17.54
N HIS A 14 10.41 5.51 18.19
CA HIS A 14 10.02 5.18 19.55
C HIS A 14 11.23 4.97 20.45
N PRO A 15 11.26 5.57 21.66
CA PRO A 15 12.40 5.46 22.57
C PRO A 15 12.73 4.02 22.98
N THR A 16 11.71 3.17 23.05
CA THR A 16 11.81 1.78 23.52
C THR A 16 11.88 0.75 22.38
N GLY A 17 11.85 1.21 21.11
CA GLY A 17 11.79 0.28 19.98
C GLY A 17 10.71 -0.78 20.16
N TYR A 18 11.09 -2.05 19.98
CA TYR A 18 10.17 -3.20 20.12
C TYR A 18 10.08 -3.77 21.55
N THR A 19 10.88 -3.28 22.48
CA THR A 19 10.89 -3.83 23.86
C THR A 19 9.58 -3.66 24.62
N THR A 20 8.72 -2.72 24.19
CA THR A 20 7.39 -2.50 24.77
C THR A 20 6.25 -2.83 23.84
N LYS A 21 6.46 -2.72 22.54
CA LYS A 21 5.44 -3.02 21.52
C LYS A 21 6.11 -3.49 20.24
N LEU A 22 5.83 -4.70 19.84
CA LEU A 22 6.28 -5.28 18.58
C LEU A 22 5.69 -4.54 17.37
N TRP A 23 6.25 -4.78 16.20
CA TRP A 23 5.63 -4.36 14.94
C TRP A 23 4.25 -5.02 14.76
N THR A 24 3.37 -4.34 14.06
CA THR A 24 2.08 -4.94 13.69
C THR A 24 2.33 -6.04 12.67
N MET A 25 1.97 -7.26 13.02
CA MET A 25 2.01 -8.41 12.13
C MET A 25 0.78 -8.36 11.24
N ARG A 26 1.00 -8.32 9.92
CA ARG A 26 -0.06 -8.23 8.93
C ARG A 26 0.12 -9.28 7.84
N GLN A 27 -1.00 -9.92 7.47
CA GLN A 27 -1.09 -10.71 6.27
C GLN A 27 -2.13 -10.11 5.35
N LEU A 28 -1.80 -10.01 4.07
CA LEU A 28 -2.74 -9.55 3.07
C LEU A 28 -3.78 -10.66 2.86
N ALA A 29 -5.05 -10.34 3.03
CA ALA A 29 -6.15 -11.24 2.79
C ALA A 29 -7.23 -10.56 1.95
N GLY A 30 -7.77 -11.32 1.02
CA GLY A 30 -8.87 -10.95 0.14
C GLY A 30 -9.08 -12.14 -0.78
N LEU A 31 -10.16 -12.87 -0.54
CA LEU A 31 -10.43 -14.12 -1.23
C LEU A 31 -11.83 -14.04 -1.82
N ARG A 32 -11.93 -14.16 -3.14
CA ARG A 32 -13.17 -14.35 -3.90
C ARG A 32 -14.38 -13.53 -3.40
N SER A 33 -15.02 -13.97 -2.31
CA SER A 33 -16.25 -13.39 -1.76
C SER A 33 -16.02 -12.76 -0.39
N ALA A 34 -17.01 -11.99 0.06
CA ALA A 34 -17.05 -11.41 1.39
C ALA A 34 -16.96 -12.48 2.48
N GLU A 35 -17.70 -13.58 2.36
CA GLU A 35 -17.76 -14.67 3.34
C GLU A 35 -16.43 -15.41 3.45
N SER A 36 -15.78 -15.73 2.31
CA SER A 36 -14.48 -16.40 2.33
C SER A 36 -13.39 -15.50 2.90
N THR A 37 -13.46 -14.18 2.64
CA THR A 37 -12.55 -13.20 3.24
C THR A 37 -12.79 -13.05 4.74
N ASN A 38 -14.05 -13.00 5.19
CA ASN A 38 -14.41 -12.98 6.60
C ASN A 38 -13.87 -14.20 7.34
N THR A 39 -14.07 -15.40 6.78
CA THR A 39 -13.54 -16.65 7.33
C THR A 39 -12.02 -16.60 7.46
N ARG A 40 -11.31 -16.09 6.44
CA ARG A 40 -9.87 -15.92 6.48
C ARG A 40 -9.43 -14.92 7.55
N PHE A 41 -10.12 -13.81 7.71
CA PHE A 41 -9.81 -12.83 8.77
C PHE A 41 -10.00 -13.41 10.18
N LYS A 42 -11.06 -14.17 10.42
CA LYS A 42 -11.27 -14.86 11.69
C LYS A 42 -10.13 -15.84 11.99
N TYR A 43 -9.74 -16.66 11.00
CA TYR A 43 -8.60 -17.57 11.09
C TYR A 43 -7.27 -16.85 11.41
N LEU A 44 -6.94 -15.80 10.69
CA LEU A 44 -5.69 -15.06 10.90
C LEU A 44 -5.65 -14.40 12.28
N ARG A 45 -6.77 -13.88 12.78
CA ARG A 45 -6.88 -13.34 14.14
C ARG A 45 -6.64 -14.44 15.20
N GLU A 46 -7.18 -15.62 15.03
CA GLU A 46 -6.91 -16.79 15.89
C GLU A 46 -5.44 -17.18 15.87
N MET A 47 -4.76 -17.00 14.74
CA MET A 47 -3.32 -17.23 14.58
C MET A 47 -2.44 -16.12 15.18
N GLY A 48 -3.03 -15.03 15.71
CA GLY A 48 -2.31 -13.95 16.38
C GLY A 48 -2.06 -12.71 15.50
N GLU A 49 -2.75 -12.57 14.36
CA GLU A 49 -2.68 -11.35 13.57
C GLU A 49 -3.22 -10.16 14.37
N THR A 50 -2.48 -9.04 14.35
CA THR A 50 -2.78 -7.87 15.18
C THR A 50 -3.41 -6.71 14.41
N GLY A 51 -3.54 -6.82 13.07
CA GLY A 51 -4.21 -5.83 12.23
C GLY A 51 -4.58 -6.42 10.88
N LEU A 52 -5.83 -6.26 10.47
CA LEU A 52 -6.37 -6.81 9.23
C LEU A 52 -5.87 -6.04 8.01
N SER A 53 -5.57 -6.74 6.92
CA SER A 53 -5.16 -6.13 5.66
C SER A 53 -5.99 -6.69 4.51
N LEU A 54 -6.84 -5.83 3.90
CA LEU A 54 -7.83 -6.21 2.90
C LEU A 54 -7.34 -5.91 1.49
N ALA A 55 -7.26 -6.95 0.66
CA ALA A 55 -6.98 -6.85 -0.77
C ALA A 55 -8.27 -7.00 -1.58
N PHE A 56 -8.39 -6.20 -2.62
CA PHE A 56 -9.55 -6.16 -3.51
C PHE A 56 -9.20 -6.72 -4.89
N ASP A 57 -10.18 -7.31 -5.55
CA ASP A 57 -10.03 -7.76 -6.93
C ASP A 57 -9.85 -6.59 -7.90
N LEU A 58 -9.41 -6.90 -9.12
CA LEU A 58 -9.17 -5.87 -10.12
C LEU A 58 -10.44 -5.08 -10.51
N PRO A 59 -11.64 -5.69 -10.68
CA PRO A 59 -12.87 -4.95 -10.91
C PRO A 59 -13.17 -3.93 -9.81
N THR A 60 -13.08 -4.31 -8.53
CA THR A 60 -13.25 -3.38 -7.41
C THR A 60 -12.26 -2.23 -7.46
N GLN A 61 -10.97 -2.51 -7.74
CA GLN A 61 -9.93 -1.49 -7.85
C GLN A 61 -10.19 -0.50 -8.99
N LEU A 62 -10.80 -0.97 -10.10
CA LEU A 62 -11.13 -0.16 -11.26
C LEU A 62 -12.56 0.42 -11.24
N GLY A 63 -13.33 0.16 -10.18
CA GLY A 63 -14.70 0.63 -10.06
C GLY A 63 -15.64 0.03 -11.12
N LEU A 64 -15.44 -1.25 -11.42
CA LEU A 64 -16.27 -2.02 -12.35
C LEU A 64 -17.25 -2.91 -11.57
N ASP A 65 -18.50 -2.92 -11.98
CA ASP A 65 -19.45 -3.91 -11.49
C ASP A 65 -19.15 -5.29 -12.11
N PRO A 66 -19.47 -6.40 -11.44
CA PRO A 66 -19.18 -7.75 -11.95
C PRO A 66 -19.83 -8.12 -13.29
N ASP A 67 -20.88 -7.40 -13.70
CA ASP A 67 -21.57 -7.54 -14.98
C ASP A 67 -20.98 -6.65 -16.09
N ASP A 68 -19.97 -5.85 -15.79
CA ASP A 68 -19.23 -5.10 -16.80
C ASP A 68 -18.39 -6.07 -17.66
N PRO A 69 -18.42 -5.97 -18.99
CA PRO A 69 -17.63 -6.82 -19.87
C PRO A 69 -16.11 -6.83 -19.57
N LEU A 70 -15.57 -5.72 -19.03
CA LEU A 70 -14.15 -5.63 -18.64
C LEU A 70 -13.83 -6.36 -17.33
N ALA A 71 -14.84 -6.74 -16.56
CA ALA A 71 -14.67 -7.51 -15.33
C ALA A 71 -14.65 -9.03 -15.55
N ASP A 72 -14.99 -9.49 -16.78
CA ASP A 72 -15.08 -10.92 -17.08
C ASP A 72 -13.73 -11.63 -16.84
N GLY A 73 -13.78 -12.70 -16.08
CA GLY A 73 -12.58 -13.48 -15.72
C GLY A 73 -11.76 -12.93 -14.55
N GLU A 74 -12.04 -11.73 -14.02
CA GLU A 74 -11.25 -11.09 -12.97
C GLU A 74 -11.99 -10.97 -11.62
N VAL A 75 -13.30 -11.20 -11.60
CA VAL A 75 -14.12 -11.06 -10.37
C VAL A 75 -13.70 -12.07 -9.31
N GLY A 76 -13.24 -11.57 -8.15
CA GLY A 76 -12.79 -12.39 -7.02
C GLY A 76 -11.45 -13.13 -7.23
N ARG A 77 -10.69 -12.82 -8.28
CA ARG A 77 -9.47 -13.56 -8.64
C ARG A 77 -8.26 -13.17 -7.80
N THR A 78 -7.99 -11.89 -7.67
CA THR A 78 -6.77 -11.36 -6.99
C THR A 78 -7.07 -10.69 -5.66
N GLY A 79 -8.31 -10.77 -5.19
CA GLY A 79 -8.79 -10.15 -3.98
C GLY A 79 -10.29 -10.36 -3.81
N VAL A 80 -10.88 -9.72 -2.83
CA VAL A 80 -12.33 -9.77 -2.61
C VAL A 80 -13.06 -8.82 -3.56
N SER A 81 -14.17 -9.29 -4.11
CA SER A 81 -15.08 -8.47 -4.92
C SER A 81 -16.05 -7.71 -4.03
N ILE A 82 -15.96 -6.38 -4.03
CA ILE A 82 -16.85 -5.47 -3.30
C ILE A 82 -17.59 -4.60 -4.31
N VAL A 83 -18.89 -4.72 -4.33
CA VAL A 83 -19.77 -3.99 -5.25
C VAL A 83 -20.61 -2.95 -4.51
N THR A 84 -21.14 -3.32 -3.35
CA THR A 84 -21.99 -2.48 -2.51
C THR A 84 -21.52 -2.51 -1.06
N VAL A 85 -22.13 -1.67 -0.24
CA VAL A 85 -21.92 -1.67 1.21
C VAL A 85 -22.24 -3.01 1.86
N ASP A 86 -23.17 -3.78 1.32
CA ASP A 86 -23.58 -5.08 1.87
C ASP A 86 -22.44 -6.12 1.74
N ASP A 87 -21.67 -6.06 0.66
CA ASP A 87 -20.49 -6.90 0.51
C ASP A 87 -19.43 -6.58 1.57
N LEU A 88 -19.17 -5.29 1.79
CA LEU A 88 -18.21 -4.87 2.80
C LEU A 88 -18.69 -5.21 4.22
N ALA A 89 -20.00 -5.13 4.48
CA ALA A 89 -20.59 -5.58 5.74
C ALA A 89 -20.37 -7.09 5.94
N GLY A 90 -20.52 -7.89 4.87
CA GLY A 90 -20.21 -9.32 4.90
C GLY A 90 -18.76 -9.64 5.23
N VAL A 91 -17.80 -8.86 4.72
CA VAL A 91 -16.37 -9.01 5.07
C VAL A 91 -16.15 -8.83 6.58
N PHE A 92 -16.84 -7.91 7.21
CA PHE A 92 -16.66 -7.58 8.63
C PHE A 92 -17.71 -8.21 9.57
N ALA A 93 -18.52 -9.13 9.08
CA ALA A 93 -19.52 -9.82 9.91
C ALA A 93 -18.87 -10.44 11.16
N ASP A 94 -19.41 -10.12 12.36
CA ASP A 94 -18.90 -10.54 13.68
C ASP A 94 -17.45 -10.08 14.01
N ILE A 95 -16.93 -9.08 13.32
CA ILE A 95 -15.64 -8.47 13.63
C ILE A 95 -15.88 -7.10 14.26
N PRO A 96 -15.45 -6.85 15.51
CA PRO A 96 -15.69 -5.57 16.19
C PRO A 96 -14.83 -4.47 15.59
N LEU A 97 -15.44 -3.60 14.77
CA LEU A 97 -14.74 -2.55 14.00
C LEU A 97 -14.07 -1.48 14.87
N ASP A 98 -14.51 -1.27 16.09
CA ASP A 98 -13.93 -0.36 17.09
C ASP A 98 -12.67 -0.93 17.77
N GLN A 99 -12.42 -2.25 17.64
CA GLN A 99 -11.32 -2.95 18.29
C GLN A 99 -10.22 -3.39 17.33
N VAL A 100 -10.49 -3.38 16.03
CA VAL A 100 -9.52 -3.79 14.99
C VAL A 100 -8.99 -2.59 14.21
N SER A 101 -7.76 -2.73 13.71
CA SER A 101 -7.21 -1.80 12.73
C SER A 101 -7.26 -2.45 11.35
N VAL A 102 -7.88 -1.79 10.38
CA VAL A 102 -8.03 -2.30 9.01
C VAL A 102 -7.18 -1.49 8.05
N SER A 103 -6.34 -2.17 7.27
CA SER A 103 -5.64 -1.57 6.13
C SER A 103 -6.33 -2.00 4.84
N MET A 104 -6.66 -1.05 3.98
CA MET A 104 -7.28 -1.30 2.67
C MET A 104 -6.30 -0.95 1.55
N THR A 105 -5.89 -1.98 0.79
CA THR A 105 -5.01 -1.81 -0.38
C THR A 105 -5.82 -1.35 -1.59
N ILE A 106 -6.28 -0.09 -1.53
CA ILE A 106 -7.18 0.49 -2.52
C ILE A 106 -6.78 1.93 -2.85
N ASN A 107 -6.84 2.32 -4.11
CA ASN A 107 -6.38 3.62 -4.59
C ASN A 107 -7.49 4.38 -5.32
N ALA A 108 -7.70 4.15 -6.61
CA ALA A 108 -8.66 4.90 -7.41
C ALA A 108 -10.10 4.87 -6.86
N THR A 109 -10.51 3.76 -6.25
CA THR A 109 -11.82 3.58 -5.61
C THR A 109 -11.80 3.75 -4.09
N ALA A 110 -10.68 4.20 -3.52
CA ALA A 110 -10.57 4.44 -2.07
C ALA A 110 -11.68 5.36 -1.51
N PRO A 111 -12.10 6.43 -2.19
CA PRO A 111 -13.21 7.25 -1.72
C PRO A 111 -14.51 6.45 -1.54
N MET A 112 -14.82 5.56 -2.49
CA MET A 112 -16.03 4.74 -2.47
C MET A 112 -15.98 3.72 -1.33
N LEU A 113 -14.83 3.04 -1.16
CA LEU A 113 -14.64 2.05 -0.08
C LEU A 113 -14.65 2.71 1.30
N LEU A 114 -14.12 3.91 1.45
CA LEU A 114 -14.22 4.66 2.70
C LEU A 114 -15.67 5.04 3.02
N ALA A 115 -16.43 5.48 2.01
CA ALA A 115 -17.84 5.79 2.17
C ALA A 115 -18.65 4.55 2.62
N MET A 116 -18.43 3.41 1.95
CA MET A 116 -19.04 2.14 2.35
C MET A 116 -18.62 1.74 3.78
N TRP A 117 -17.34 1.88 4.14
CA TRP A 117 -16.87 1.51 5.47
C TRP A 117 -17.46 2.38 6.58
N ALA A 118 -17.64 3.67 6.34
CA ALA A 118 -18.35 4.56 7.27
C ALA A 118 -19.80 4.13 7.49
N VAL A 119 -20.52 3.76 6.40
CA VAL A 119 -21.90 3.26 6.48
C VAL A 119 -21.97 1.91 7.21
N VAL A 120 -21.05 0.98 6.95
CA VAL A 120 -20.99 -0.32 7.69
C VAL A 120 -20.79 -0.08 9.18
N ALA A 121 -19.93 0.87 9.56
CA ALA A 121 -19.75 1.22 10.98
C ALA A 121 -21.06 1.72 11.60
N GLU A 122 -21.74 2.68 10.96
CA GLU A 122 -23.03 3.20 11.43
C GLU A 122 -24.08 2.08 11.59
N GLU A 123 -24.22 1.21 10.60
CA GLU A 123 -25.21 0.11 10.59
C GLU A 123 -24.90 -0.97 11.64
N THR A 124 -23.62 -1.13 12.01
CA THR A 124 -23.20 -2.04 13.11
C THR A 124 -23.17 -1.36 14.47
N GLY A 125 -23.62 -0.10 14.58
CA GLY A 125 -23.67 0.65 15.83
C GLY A 125 -22.32 1.19 16.31
N VAL A 126 -21.31 1.21 15.44
CA VAL A 126 -20.00 1.80 15.70
C VAL A 126 -19.97 3.22 15.13
N GLU A 127 -19.64 4.21 15.96
CA GLU A 127 -19.46 5.57 15.43
C GLU A 127 -18.29 5.60 14.43
N PRO A 128 -18.45 6.17 13.21
CA PRO A 128 -17.40 6.18 12.21
C PRO A 128 -16.07 6.78 12.70
N LYS A 129 -16.11 7.74 13.62
CA LYS A 129 -14.91 8.32 14.25
C LYS A 129 -14.11 7.35 15.14
N ALA A 130 -14.72 6.22 15.54
CA ALA A 130 -14.04 5.16 16.29
C ALA A 130 -13.26 4.19 15.37
N LEU A 131 -13.51 4.23 14.06
CA LEU A 131 -12.78 3.44 13.09
C LEU A 131 -11.29 3.73 13.15
N ARG A 132 -10.49 2.67 13.02
CA ARG A 132 -9.03 2.74 12.98
C ARG A 132 -8.50 2.00 11.78
N GLY A 133 -7.64 2.65 11.03
CA GLY A 133 -7.05 1.98 9.87
C GLY A 133 -6.27 2.87 8.95
N THR A 134 -6.01 2.34 7.77
CA THR A 134 -5.23 3.00 6.74
C THR A 134 -5.85 2.71 5.38
N LEU A 135 -6.03 3.74 4.57
CA LEU A 135 -6.27 3.60 3.12
C LEU A 135 -4.96 3.80 2.39
N GLN A 136 -4.77 3.14 1.27
CA GLN A 136 -3.66 3.52 0.41
C GLN A 136 -3.93 4.89 -0.22
N ASN A 137 -5.00 5.03 -1.01
CA ASN A 137 -5.46 6.32 -1.56
C ASN A 137 -4.35 7.19 -2.17
N GLU A 138 -3.27 6.56 -2.65
CA GLU A 138 -2.10 7.21 -3.20
C GLU A 138 -2.09 6.96 -4.70
N MET A 139 -2.35 8.02 -5.49
CA MET A 139 -2.56 7.90 -6.93
C MET A 139 -1.29 8.10 -7.76
N LEU A 140 -0.26 8.79 -7.26
CA LEU A 140 0.96 9.04 -8.03
C LEU A 140 1.67 7.73 -8.42
N LYS A 141 1.74 6.77 -7.50
CA LYS A 141 2.28 5.44 -7.79
C LYS A 141 1.45 4.63 -8.80
N GLU A 142 0.13 4.87 -8.86
CA GLU A 142 -0.72 4.20 -9.85
C GLU A 142 -0.36 4.66 -11.26
N PHE A 143 -0.07 5.95 -11.44
CA PHE A 143 0.42 6.48 -12.71
C PHE A 143 1.87 6.08 -12.98
N LEU A 144 2.72 6.03 -11.94
CA LEU A 144 4.14 5.74 -12.06
C LEU A 144 4.42 4.25 -12.33
N ALA A 145 3.84 3.35 -11.52
CA ALA A 145 4.25 1.95 -11.46
C ALA A 145 3.12 0.95 -11.77
N ARG A 146 1.95 1.06 -11.11
CA ARG A 146 0.90 0.03 -11.18
C ARG A 146 -0.02 0.15 -12.40
N LYS A 147 -0.19 1.34 -12.96
CA LYS A 147 -1.06 1.66 -14.11
C LYS A 147 -2.55 1.35 -13.88
N ALA A 148 -3.01 1.32 -12.63
CA ALA A 148 -4.39 1.03 -12.24
C ALA A 148 -5.14 2.31 -11.82
N TYR A 149 -5.40 3.20 -12.76
CA TYR A 149 -6.14 4.44 -12.57
C TYR A 149 -7.41 4.47 -13.43
N ILE A 150 -8.43 5.19 -12.96
CA ILE A 150 -9.76 5.30 -13.60
C ILE A 150 -10.15 6.73 -13.96
N PHE A 151 -9.44 7.71 -13.41
CA PHE A 151 -9.57 9.13 -13.73
C PHE A 151 -8.23 9.67 -14.19
N ASP A 152 -8.21 10.84 -14.83
CA ASP A 152 -6.96 11.54 -15.12
C ASP A 152 -6.20 11.92 -13.84
N LEU A 153 -4.93 12.32 -13.97
CA LEU A 153 -4.05 12.60 -12.85
C LEU A 153 -4.58 13.70 -11.95
N ASP A 154 -5.08 14.81 -12.51
CA ASP A 154 -5.55 15.95 -11.74
C ASP A 154 -6.82 15.60 -10.95
N THR A 155 -7.76 14.91 -11.58
CA THR A 155 -8.98 14.41 -10.95
C THR A 155 -8.65 13.39 -9.86
N SER A 156 -7.73 12.48 -10.12
CA SER A 156 -7.27 11.47 -9.16
C SER A 156 -6.64 12.12 -7.92
N MET A 157 -5.75 13.10 -8.11
CA MET A 157 -5.15 13.85 -7.00
C MET A 157 -6.19 14.62 -6.21
N ARG A 158 -7.13 15.27 -6.89
CA ARG A 158 -8.23 16.01 -6.22
C ARG A 158 -9.06 15.09 -5.33
N TYR A 159 -9.47 13.92 -5.82
CA TYR A 159 -10.27 12.97 -5.04
C TYR A 159 -9.47 12.37 -3.88
N SER A 160 -8.19 12.11 -4.06
CA SER A 160 -7.32 11.71 -2.94
C SER A 160 -7.26 12.77 -1.85
N LEU A 161 -7.12 14.05 -2.22
CA LEU A 161 -7.13 15.17 -1.28
C LEU A 161 -8.50 15.36 -0.60
N ASP A 162 -9.62 15.08 -1.30
CA ASP A 162 -10.97 15.13 -0.71
C ASP A 162 -11.13 14.08 0.40
N VAL A 163 -10.65 12.86 0.17
CA VAL A 163 -10.61 11.79 1.19
C VAL A 163 -9.76 12.21 2.38
N MET A 164 -8.57 12.74 2.12
CA MET A 164 -7.63 13.14 3.19
C MET A 164 -8.22 14.25 4.04
N GLU A 165 -8.75 15.30 3.42
CA GLU A 165 -9.41 16.40 4.12
C GLU A 165 -10.59 15.91 4.95
N TYR A 166 -11.45 15.05 4.38
CA TYR A 166 -12.58 14.49 5.09
C TYR A 166 -12.16 13.67 6.32
N CYS A 167 -11.14 12.83 6.19
CA CYS A 167 -10.62 12.04 7.30
C CYS A 167 -10.01 12.92 8.39
N ILE A 168 -9.19 13.91 8.04
CA ILE A 168 -8.59 14.84 9.01
C ILE A 168 -9.67 15.50 9.87
N ARG A 169 -10.79 15.92 9.26
CA ARG A 169 -11.87 16.61 9.94
C ARG A 169 -12.83 15.68 10.71
N ASN A 170 -13.08 14.46 10.20
CA ASN A 170 -14.20 13.63 10.67
C ASN A 170 -13.81 12.25 11.19
N LEU A 171 -12.66 11.67 10.75
CA LEU A 171 -12.25 10.30 11.03
C LEU A 171 -10.81 10.22 11.59
N PRO A 172 -10.57 10.74 12.81
CA PRO A 172 -9.22 10.95 13.34
C PRO A 172 -8.41 9.64 13.57
N GLY A 173 -9.08 8.49 13.57
CA GLY A 173 -8.44 7.16 13.68
C GLY A 173 -7.98 6.57 12.35
N ILE A 174 -8.33 7.21 11.22
CA ILE A 174 -7.95 6.75 9.88
C ILE A 174 -6.71 7.49 9.40
N ASN A 175 -5.73 6.76 8.91
CA ASN A 175 -4.66 7.30 8.08
C ASN A 175 -5.17 7.29 6.63
N PRO A 176 -5.51 8.46 6.06
CA PRO A 176 -6.23 8.53 4.79
C PRO A 176 -5.33 8.29 3.57
N VAL A 177 -4.03 8.18 3.79
CA VAL A 177 -3.05 7.87 2.74
C VAL A 177 -1.93 6.98 3.28
N SER A 178 -1.51 6.04 2.45
CA SER A 178 -0.28 5.28 2.67
C SER A 178 0.62 5.47 1.47
N ILE A 179 1.55 6.39 1.62
CA ILE A 179 2.46 6.85 0.57
C ILE A 179 3.46 5.75 0.27
N SER A 180 3.62 5.39 -0.99
CA SER A 180 4.35 4.19 -1.36
C SER A 180 5.51 4.41 -2.31
N GLY A 181 6.71 4.56 -1.78
CA GLY A 181 7.93 4.35 -2.55
C GLY A 181 8.14 2.88 -2.97
N GLY A 182 7.59 1.94 -2.19
CA GLY A 182 7.78 0.50 -2.42
C GLY A 182 7.30 0.01 -3.78
N HIS A 183 6.24 0.57 -4.36
CA HIS A 183 5.79 0.18 -5.70
C HIS A 183 6.76 0.64 -6.80
N ALA A 184 7.37 1.82 -6.67
CA ALA A 184 8.45 2.23 -7.56
C ALA A 184 9.65 1.27 -7.47
N ARG A 185 9.97 0.81 -6.24
CA ARG A 185 11.03 -0.17 -6.00
C ARG A 185 10.75 -1.52 -6.63
N GLU A 186 9.51 -2.04 -6.52
CA GLU A 186 9.08 -3.28 -7.19
C GLU A 186 9.11 -3.15 -8.72
N ALA A 187 8.87 -1.95 -9.24
CA ALA A 187 9.00 -1.66 -10.67
C ALA A 187 10.47 -1.51 -11.14
N GLY A 188 11.44 -1.51 -10.21
CA GLY A 188 12.87 -1.48 -10.51
C GLY A 188 13.63 -0.25 -10.07
N ALA A 189 13.01 0.69 -9.34
CA ALA A 189 13.71 1.84 -8.78
C ALA A 189 14.86 1.43 -7.86
N SER A 190 15.88 2.28 -7.73
CA SER A 190 16.91 2.12 -6.71
C SER A 190 16.34 2.32 -5.30
N ARG A 191 17.10 1.93 -4.29
CA ARG A 191 16.76 2.17 -2.88
C ARG A 191 16.65 3.66 -2.56
N SER A 192 17.53 4.47 -3.12
CA SER A 192 17.52 5.93 -2.96
C SER A 192 16.30 6.57 -3.64
N LEU A 193 15.95 6.11 -4.84
CA LEU A 193 14.77 6.60 -5.55
C LEU A 193 13.46 6.17 -4.86
N GLU A 194 13.39 4.97 -4.27
CA GLU A 194 12.27 4.54 -3.44
C GLU A 194 11.98 5.54 -2.31
N ILE A 195 13.02 5.97 -1.58
CA ILE A 195 12.87 6.96 -0.50
C ILE A 195 12.44 8.32 -1.07
N ALA A 196 13.11 8.76 -2.13
CA ALA A 196 12.84 10.07 -2.74
C ALA A 196 11.41 10.16 -3.27
N CYS A 197 10.88 9.12 -3.93
CA CYS A 197 9.48 9.06 -4.36
C CYS A 197 8.54 9.22 -3.16
N GLY A 198 8.74 8.44 -2.09
CA GLY A 198 7.87 8.53 -0.92
C GLY A 198 7.89 9.90 -0.25
N ILE A 199 9.04 10.57 -0.16
CA ILE A 199 9.15 11.92 0.40
C ILE A 199 8.51 12.96 -0.53
N ALA A 200 8.80 12.90 -1.83
CA ALA A 200 8.24 13.85 -2.80
C ALA A 200 6.71 13.72 -2.92
N ASP A 201 6.15 12.51 -2.87
CA ASP A 201 4.71 12.29 -2.82
C ASP A 201 4.08 12.92 -1.56
N ALA A 202 4.72 12.75 -0.40
CA ALA A 202 4.26 13.36 0.84
C ALA A 202 4.21 14.90 0.73
N GLU A 203 5.20 15.49 0.09
CA GLU A 203 5.26 16.95 -0.12
C GLU A 203 4.16 17.44 -1.06
N GLU A 204 3.80 16.67 -2.11
CA GLU A 204 2.67 17.01 -3.00
C GLU A 204 1.33 16.97 -2.26
N PHE A 205 1.06 15.93 -1.48
CA PHE A 205 -0.15 15.86 -0.67
C PHE A 205 -0.20 16.98 0.38
N LEU A 206 0.93 17.27 1.02
CA LEU A 206 1.03 18.34 2.00
C LEU A 206 0.70 19.71 1.34
N ALA A 207 1.32 20.02 0.20
CA ALA A 207 1.07 21.25 -0.55
C ALA A 207 -0.41 21.38 -0.94
N GLY A 208 -1.00 20.29 -1.46
CA GLY A 208 -2.41 20.25 -1.85
C GLY A 208 -3.35 20.52 -0.68
N LEU A 209 -3.11 19.95 0.50
CA LEU A 209 -3.95 20.15 1.68
C LEU A 209 -3.71 21.52 2.36
N LEU A 210 -2.49 22.03 2.33
CA LEU A 210 -2.20 23.39 2.78
C LEU A 210 -2.96 24.44 1.95
N SER A 211 -3.05 24.24 0.63
CA SER A 211 -3.84 25.13 -0.24
C SER A 211 -5.34 25.15 0.09
N ARG A 212 -5.83 24.11 0.77
CA ARG A 212 -7.21 24.00 1.30
C ARG A 212 -7.35 24.55 2.72
N GLY A 213 -6.31 25.15 3.29
CA GLY A 213 -6.32 25.81 4.61
C GLY A 213 -6.19 24.88 5.81
N LEU A 214 -5.70 23.64 5.62
CA LEU A 214 -5.41 22.74 6.75
C LEU A 214 -4.05 23.07 7.36
N ASN A 215 -3.88 22.68 8.63
CA ASN A 215 -2.63 22.89 9.36
C ASN A 215 -1.58 21.83 9.01
N PRO A 216 -0.29 22.19 8.80
CA PRO A 216 0.76 21.23 8.41
C PRO A 216 0.97 20.11 9.44
N ASP A 217 0.86 20.37 10.74
CA ASP A 217 0.97 19.35 11.78
C ASP A 217 -0.19 18.35 11.73
N GLU A 218 -1.41 18.82 11.47
CA GLU A 218 -2.60 17.96 11.31
C GLU A 218 -2.46 17.06 10.08
N ILE A 219 -1.99 17.62 8.97
CA ILE A 219 -1.78 16.87 7.72
C ILE A 219 -0.70 15.80 7.92
N ALA A 220 0.51 16.20 8.31
CA ALA A 220 1.66 15.31 8.41
C ALA A 220 1.42 14.17 9.43
N ARG A 221 0.66 14.42 10.48
CA ARG A 221 0.26 13.42 11.48
C ARG A 221 -0.53 12.26 10.88
N THR A 222 -1.20 12.44 9.75
CA THR A 222 -2.01 11.40 9.11
C THR A 222 -1.22 10.53 8.13
N PHE A 223 -0.03 10.93 7.72
CA PHE A 223 0.77 10.19 6.76
C PHE A 223 1.28 8.87 7.33
N SER A 224 1.20 7.84 6.51
CA SER A 224 1.89 6.57 6.69
C SER A 224 2.61 6.21 5.39
N PHE A 225 3.63 5.37 5.49
CA PHE A 225 4.47 5.03 4.34
C PHE A 225 4.53 3.53 4.14
N ILE A 226 4.60 3.10 2.88
CA ILE A 226 4.90 1.73 2.49
C ILE A 226 6.23 1.73 1.74
N PHE A 227 7.19 1.03 2.31
CA PHE A 227 8.45 0.67 1.66
C PHE A 227 8.57 -0.85 1.59
N GLY A 228 9.57 -1.32 0.88
CA GLY A 228 9.85 -2.74 0.86
C GLY A 228 11.22 -3.08 1.41
N THR A 229 11.54 -4.35 1.44
CA THR A 229 12.89 -4.84 1.70
C THR A 229 13.29 -5.86 0.64
N HIS A 230 14.53 -5.78 0.20
CA HIS A 230 15.16 -6.69 -0.75
C HIS A 230 16.27 -7.51 -0.06
N MET A 231 17.19 -8.12 -0.80
CA MET A 231 18.14 -9.09 -0.26
C MET A 231 19.41 -8.47 0.38
N GLU A 232 19.68 -7.18 0.20
CA GLU A 232 20.86 -6.50 0.78
C GLU A 232 20.57 -6.04 2.21
N VAL A 233 20.56 -6.99 3.15
CA VAL A 233 20.04 -6.84 4.52
C VAL A 233 20.52 -5.59 5.23
N LEU A 234 21.84 -5.28 5.20
CA LEU A 234 22.39 -4.13 5.91
C LEU A 234 21.95 -2.81 5.28
N ALA A 235 22.00 -2.72 3.96
CA ALA A 235 21.60 -1.52 3.25
C ALA A 235 20.07 -1.29 3.31
N GLU A 236 19.28 -2.35 3.32
CA GLU A 236 17.83 -2.25 3.52
C GLU A 236 17.48 -1.81 4.94
N ALA A 237 18.21 -2.26 5.95
CA ALA A 237 18.03 -1.77 7.33
C ALA A 237 18.44 -0.29 7.47
N ALA A 238 19.57 0.11 6.87
CA ALA A 238 20.07 1.49 6.86
C ALA A 238 19.11 2.46 6.15
N LYS A 239 18.41 2.01 5.10
CA LYS A 239 17.42 2.77 4.34
C LYS A 239 16.41 3.48 5.23
N PHE A 240 15.88 2.79 6.24
CA PHE A 240 14.85 3.35 7.10
C PHE A 240 15.38 4.45 8.01
N ARG A 241 16.67 4.44 8.37
CA ARG A 241 17.32 5.52 9.11
C ARG A 241 17.35 6.79 8.26
N VAL A 242 17.80 6.66 7.01
CA VAL A 242 17.86 7.77 6.03
C VAL A 242 16.47 8.33 5.76
N ALA A 243 15.51 7.48 5.46
CA ALA A 243 14.14 7.89 5.16
C ALA A 243 13.53 8.73 6.30
N ARG A 244 13.64 8.26 7.55
CA ARG A 244 13.12 8.98 8.73
C ARG A 244 13.79 10.33 8.93
N SER A 245 15.13 10.36 8.81
CA SER A 245 15.92 11.56 9.05
C SER A 245 15.61 12.64 8.02
N ILE A 246 15.69 12.33 6.73
CA ILE A 246 15.43 13.30 5.65
C ILE A 246 13.97 13.79 5.72
N TYR A 247 13.01 12.89 5.88
CA TYR A 247 11.59 13.26 6.00
C TYR A 247 11.35 14.25 7.16
N ALA A 248 11.83 13.93 8.35
CA ALA A 248 11.64 14.79 9.52
C ALA A 248 12.30 16.17 9.35
N GLN A 249 13.52 16.21 8.78
CA GLN A 249 14.21 17.45 8.50
C GLN A 249 13.47 18.32 7.49
N ARG A 250 13.05 17.74 6.37
CA ARG A 250 12.31 18.46 5.32
C ARG A 250 10.98 19.01 5.82
N LEU A 251 10.19 18.18 6.53
CA LEU A 251 8.94 18.64 7.12
C LEU A 251 9.13 19.84 8.05
N ARG A 252 10.16 19.79 8.90
CA ARG A 252 10.45 20.89 9.84
C ARG A 252 10.94 22.14 9.13
N THR A 253 11.90 22.01 8.22
CA THR A 253 12.59 23.16 7.64
C THR A 253 11.86 23.82 6.48
N ARG A 254 11.14 23.01 5.68
CA ARG A 254 10.47 23.51 4.47
C ARG A 254 8.98 23.76 4.68
N TRP A 255 8.33 22.93 5.51
CA TRP A 255 6.89 22.91 5.66
C TRP A 255 6.39 23.43 7.01
N GLY A 256 7.29 23.80 7.91
CA GLY A 256 6.96 24.40 9.19
C GLY A 256 6.25 23.45 10.16
N VAL A 257 6.37 22.13 9.99
CA VAL A 257 5.84 21.15 10.93
C VAL A 257 6.62 21.19 12.23
N THR A 258 5.94 21.34 13.34
CA THR A 258 6.54 21.55 14.67
C THR A 258 6.24 20.43 15.66
N GLU A 259 5.10 19.74 15.51
CA GLU A 259 4.67 18.68 16.42
C GLU A 259 5.56 17.45 16.25
N GLN A 260 6.16 16.98 17.34
CA GLN A 260 7.02 15.79 17.35
C GLN A 260 6.35 14.55 16.72
N ARG A 261 5.05 14.36 16.95
CA ARG A 261 4.30 13.22 16.42
C ARG A 261 4.12 13.33 14.90
N ALA A 262 3.95 14.52 14.37
CA ALA A 262 3.78 14.80 12.95
C ALA A 262 5.09 14.58 12.15
N LEU A 263 6.25 14.83 12.79
CA LEU A 263 7.57 14.60 12.19
C LEU A 263 7.97 13.12 12.12
N LYS A 264 7.26 12.21 12.79
CA LYS A 264 7.59 10.79 12.82
C LYS A 264 7.10 10.08 11.56
N MET A 265 8.03 9.57 10.75
CA MET A 265 7.71 8.72 9.60
C MET A 265 7.27 7.33 10.07
N ARG A 266 5.97 7.02 9.95
CA ARG A 266 5.43 5.70 10.29
C ARG A 266 5.53 4.79 9.09
N ILE A 267 6.29 3.71 9.21
CA ILE A 267 6.66 2.85 8.10
C ILE A 267 6.03 1.48 8.25
N GLN A 268 5.27 1.07 7.23
CA GLN A 268 4.96 -0.31 6.94
C GLN A 268 5.97 -0.83 5.92
N VAL A 269 6.39 -2.08 6.08
CA VAL A 269 7.24 -2.76 5.10
C VAL A 269 6.53 -4.00 4.59
N ASN A 270 6.67 -4.22 3.28
CA ASN A 270 6.41 -5.51 2.64
C ASN A 270 7.75 -6.12 2.22
N THR A 271 7.95 -7.41 2.47
CA THR A 271 9.03 -8.11 1.81
C THR A 271 8.73 -8.18 0.31
N PHE A 272 9.74 -8.01 -0.56
CA PHE A 272 9.46 -7.86 -1.99
C PHE A 272 9.35 -9.19 -2.74
N GLY A 273 8.27 -9.30 -3.53
CA GLY A 273 8.04 -10.41 -4.43
C GLY A 273 9.06 -10.50 -5.56
N SER A 274 9.59 -9.36 -6.03
CA SER A 274 10.64 -9.29 -7.06
C SER A 274 11.96 -9.99 -6.67
N ALA A 275 12.19 -10.21 -5.37
CA ALA A 275 13.32 -11.01 -4.87
C ALA A 275 13.03 -12.51 -4.80
N LEU A 276 11.79 -12.94 -5.06
CA LEU A 276 11.38 -14.34 -4.96
C LEU A 276 11.41 -15.01 -6.32
N ALA A 277 11.62 -16.31 -6.33
CA ALA A 277 11.71 -17.11 -7.55
C ALA A 277 10.58 -18.14 -7.61
N HIS A 278 10.11 -18.39 -8.84
CA HIS A 278 9.18 -19.47 -9.12
C HIS A 278 9.83 -20.86 -8.92
N GLN A 279 11.11 -20.95 -9.27
CA GLN A 279 11.90 -22.16 -9.10
C GLN A 279 12.26 -22.38 -7.63
N GLU A 280 12.21 -23.61 -7.17
CA GLU A 280 12.54 -24.00 -5.80
C GLU A 280 11.87 -23.11 -4.75
N PRO A 281 10.52 -23.06 -4.71
CA PRO A 281 9.79 -22.04 -3.96
C PRO A 281 10.04 -22.06 -2.44
N LEU A 282 10.48 -23.18 -1.87
CA LEU A 282 10.82 -23.24 -0.44
C LEU A 282 12.04 -22.37 -0.09
N ASN A 283 12.94 -22.08 -1.04
CA ASN A 283 14.03 -21.14 -0.84
C ASN A 283 13.50 -19.70 -0.60
N ASN A 284 12.28 -19.40 -1.04
CA ASN A 284 11.63 -18.11 -0.78
C ASN A 284 11.32 -17.89 0.70
N VAL A 285 11.12 -18.94 1.49
CA VAL A 285 10.99 -18.80 2.96
C VAL A 285 12.23 -18.15 3.55
N VAL A 286 13.42 -18.59 3.10
CA VAL A 286 14.71 -18.00 3.54
C VAL A 286 14.84 -16.55 3.06
N ARG A 287 14.50 -16.28 1.79
CA ARG A 287 14.57 -14.94 1.21
C ARG A 287 13.65 -13.98 1.97
N SER A 288 12.38 -14.32 2.13
CA SER A 288 11.40 -13.49 2.87
C SER A 288 11.81 -13.30 4.34
N THR A 289 12.42 -14.31 4.98
CA THR A 289 12.92 -14.18 6.35
C THR A 289 14.07 -13.17 6.43
N LEU A 290 15.05 -13.21 5.52
CA LEU A 290 16.16 -12.25 5.50
C LEU A 290 15.66 -10.82 5.23
N GLN A 291 14.70 -10.65 4.35
CA GLN A 291 14.05 -9.35 4.11
C GLN A 291 13.32 -8.86 5.37
N ALA A 292 12.62 -9.76 6.08
CA ALA A 292 11.94 -9.42 7.34
C ALA A 292 12.94 -9.03 8.43
N VAL A 293 14.08 -9.71 8.53
CA VAL A 293 15.20 -9.33 9.43
C VAL A 293 15.67 -7.92 9.14
N ALA A 294 15.88 -7.54 7.87
CA ALA A 294 16.26 -6.19 7.49
C ALA A 294 15.22 -5.14 7.95
N ALA A 295 13.93 -5.43 7.78
CA ALA A 295 12.85 -4.55 8.24
C ALA A 295 12.84 -4.38 9.76
N VAL A 296 12.99 -5.47 10.51
CA VAL A 296 13.03 -5.45 11.97
C VAL A 296 14.25 -4.68 12.48
N LEU A 297 15.44 -4.94 11.94
CA LEU A 297 16.66 -4.18 12.25
C LEU A 297 16.52 -2.69 11.91
N GLY A 298 15.74 -2.37 10.88
CA GLY A 298 15.42 -1.00 10.48
C GLY A 298 14.39 -0.29 11.36
N GLY A 299 13.76 -0.96 12.32
CA GLY A 299 12.85 -0.35 13.30
C GLY A 299 11.49 0.07 12.71
N VAL A 300 10.87 -0.72 11.84
CA VAL A 300 9.59 -0.44 11.19
C VAL A 300 8.39 -0.70 12.11
N GLN A 301 7.23 -0.09 11.84
CA GLN A 301 6.05 -0.17 12.70
C GLN A 301 5.07 -1.27 12.31
N SER A 302 5.09 -1.70 11.05
CA SER A 302 4.24 -2.76 10.52
C SER A 302 5.01 -3.55 9.47
N LEU A 303 4.77 -4.85 9.42
CA LEU A 303 5.47 -5.75 8.50
C LEU A 303 4.47 -6.72 7.88
N HIS A 304 4.58 -6.89 6.56
CA HIS A 304 3.98 -7.98 5.80
C HIS A 304 5.10 -8.86 5.25
N ILE A 305 4.99 -10.16 5.44
CA ILE A 305 5.93 -11.14 4.89
C ILE A 305 5.25 -11.89 3.75
N CYS A 306 5.80 -11.79 2.54
CA CYS A 306 5.31 -12.51 1.36
C CYS A 306 5.36 -14.00 1.58
N GLY A 307 4.33 -14.70 1.13
CA GLY A 307 4.29 -16.15 1.07
C GLY A 307 5.39 -16.71 0.16
N PHE A 308 5.85 -17.91 0.43
CA PHE A 308 6.86 -18.56 -0.42
C PHE A 308 6.36 -18.80 -1.86
N ASP A 309 5.04 -18.75 -2.05
CA ASP A 309 4.35 -18.94 -3.33
C ASP A 309 4.04 -17.63 -4.07
N GLU A 310 4.43 -16.47 -3.54
CA GLU A 310 4.15 -15.13 -4.08
C GLU A 310 4.59 -14.96 -5.55
N ALA A 311 5.65 -15.68 -5.97
CA ALA A 311 6.15 -15.59 -7.34
C ALA A 311 5.21 -16.19 -8.40
N TYR A 312 4.14 -16.90 -8.02
CA TYR A 312 3.27 -17.60 -8.97
C TYR A 312 1.78 -17.61 -8.59
N GLN A 313 1.41 -17.24 -7.38
CA GLN A 313 -0.01 -17.18 -6.96
C GLN A 313 -0.20 -16.26 -5.75
N THR A 314 -1.45 -15.92 -5.45
CA THR A 314 -1.81 -15.34 -4.15
C THR A 314 -1.57 -16.36 -3.04
N PRO A 315 -1.10 -15.94 -1.84
CA PRO A 315 -0.69 -16.84 -0.78
C PRO A 315 -1.75 -17.88 -0.40
N GLY A 316 -1.36 -19.17 -0.52
CA GLY A 316 -2.15 -20.29 -0.02
C GLY A 316 -2.16 -20.33 1.51
N GLU A 317 -2.97 -21.22 2.09
CA GLU A 317 -3.08 -21.34 3.56
C GLU A 317 -1.76 -21.69 4.24
N LEU A 318 -1.00 -22.64 3.65
CA LEU A 318 0.31 -23.02 4.16
C LEU A 318 1.30 -21.87 4.11
N ALA A 319 1.34 -21.14 2.98
CA ALA A 319 2.24 -20.01 2.80
C ALA A 319 1.93 -18.87 3.79
N ALA A 320 0.65 -18.52 3.95
CA ALA A 320 0.20 -17.54 4.93
C ALA A 320 0.55 -17.95 6.37
N ARG A 321 0.39 -19.25 6.71
CA ARG A 321 0.76 -19.78 8.02
C ARG A 321 2.26 -19.70 8.26
N ILE A 322 3.09 -20.07 7.29
CA ILE A 322 4.56 -19.99 7.41
C ILE A 322 4.98 -18.53 7.56
N ALA A 323 4.42 -17.62 6.79
CA ALA A 323 4.71 -16.19 6.90
C ALA A 323 4.36 -15.65 8.31
N MET A 324 3.21 -16.00 8.87
CA MET A 324 2.86 -15.65 10.26
C MET A 324 3.81 -16.25 11.27
N ARG A 325 4.21 -17.53 11.13
CA ARG A 325 5.19 -18.16 12.02
C ARG A 325 6.55 -17.50 11.93
N THR A 326 6.96 -17.02 10.74
CA THR A 326 8.20 -16.25 10.57
C THR A 326 8.18 -14.99 11.43
N HIS A 327 7.09 -14.22 11.47
CA HIS A 327 6.96 -13.08 12.40
C HIS A 327 7.17 -13.50 13.86
N GLN A 328 6.53 -14.58 14.28
CA GLN A 328 6.56 -15.05 15.67
C GLN A 328 7.96 -15.55 16.05
N ILE A 329 8.63 -16.30 15.16
CA ILE A 329 10.01 -16.74 15.35
C ILE A 329 10.94 -15.54 15.55
N LEU A 330 10.83 -14.52 14.68
CA LEU A 330 11.65 -13.30 14.79
C LEU A 330 11.37 -12.55 16.09
N ALA A 331 10.13 -12.51 16.56
CA ALA A 331 9.74 -11.79 17.75
C ALA A 331 10.09 -12.52 19.06
N GLU A 332 9.91 -13.84 19.10
CA GLU A 332 9.90 -14.61 20.33
C GLU A 332 11.16 -15.49 20.53
N GLU A 333 11.70 -16.04 19.43
CA GLU A 333 12.83 -16.98 19.49
C GLU A 333 14.18 -16.29 19.24
N THR A 334 14.21 -15.03 18.76
CA THR A 334 15.42 -14.26 18.56
C THR A 334 15.54 -13.12 19.58
N ASP A 335 16.69 -12.45 19.60
CA ASP A 335 16.92 -11.25 20.42
C ASP A 335 16.62 -9.93 19.67
N LEU A 336 16.20 -9.98 18.41
CA LEU A 336 16.00 -8.82 17.56
C LEU A 336 15.04 -7.78 18.15
N ALA A 337 14.00 -8.23 18.86
CA ALA A 337 13.03 -7.35 19.52
C ALA A 337 13.48 -6.84 20.91
N ARG A 338 14.61 -7.35 21.43
CA ARG A 338 15.09 -7.05 22.79
C ARG A 338 16.02 -5.84 22.85
N HIS A 339 16.51 -5.40 21.70
CA HIS A 339 17.46 -4.30 21.58
C HIS A 339 16.85 -3.13 20.81
N VAL A 340 17.16 -1.92 21.23
CA VAL A 340 16.77 -0.71 20.54
C VAL A 340 17.95 -0.25 19.69
N ASP A 341 17.70 -0.03 18.39
CA ASP A 341 18.71 0.38 17.41
C ASP A 341 20.00 -0.47 17.44
N PRO A 342 19.90 -1.78 17.24
CA PRO A 342 21.06 -2.69 17.41
C PRO A 342 22.18 -2.46 16.38
N LEU A 343 21.92 -1.75 15.29
CA LEU A 343 22.90 -1.43 14.25
C LEU A 343 23.59 -0.07 14.46
N GLY A 344 23.11 0.74 15.40
CA GLY A 344 23.64 2.06 15.68
C GLY A 344 25.12 2.00 16.09
N GLY A 345 25.99 2.86 15.51
CA GLY A 345 27.42 2.92 15.80
C GLY A 345 28.28 1.95 15.02
N SER A 346 27.70 1.18 14.11
CA SER A 346 28.49 0.39 13.17
C SER A 346 29.07 1.27 12.06
N ASP A 347 30.39 1.31 11.91
CA ASP A 347 31.04 2.10 10.85
C ASP A 347 30.50 1.73 9.44
N VAL A 348 30.16 0.46 9.23
CA VAL A 348 29.58 -0.01 7.96
C VAL A 348 28.22 0.59 7.73
N ILE A 349 27.36 0.60 8.75
CA ILE A 349 26.01 1.17 8.64
C ILE A 349 26.07 2.68 8.46
N GLU A 350 26.95 3.37 9.17
CA GLU A 350 27.10 4.83 9.05
C GLU A 350 27.64 5.23 7.66
N SER A 351 28.53 4.45 7.06
CA SER A 351 28.98 4.65 5.67
C SER A 351 27.83 4.49 4.68
N ILE A 352 27.04 3.42 4.81
CA ILE A 352 25.87 3.20 3.96
C ILE A 352 24.84 4.33 4.12
N VAL A 353 24.61 4.79 5.36
CA VAL A 353 23.69 5.91 5.64
C VAL A 353 24.17 7.19 4.97
N ALA A 354 25.47 7.50 5.03
CA ALA A 354 26.02 8.71 4.40
C ALA A 354 25.86 8.67 2.87
N GLU A 355 26.30 7.60 2.22
CA GLU A 355 26.20 7.42 0.77
C GLU A 355 24.73 7.48 0.30
N LEU A 356 23.82 6.77 0.99
CA LEU A 356 22.42 6.74 0.64
C LEU A 356 21.72 8.10 0.88
N THR A 357 22.18 8.88 1.87
CA THR A 357 21.65 10.23 2.11
C THR A 357 21.97 11.14 0.92
N ASP A 358 23.21 11.13 0.44
CA ASP A 358 23.62 11.94 -0.71
C ASP A 358 22.83 11.56 -1.99
N GLU A 359 22.63 10.26 -2.22
CA GLU A 359 21.84 9.79 -3.35
C GLU A 359 20.35 10.23 -3.27
N VAL A 360 19.75 10.13 -2.09
CA VAL A 360 18.33 10.54 -1.89
C VAL A 360 18.17 12.04 -2.09
N GLU A 361 19.08 12.85 -1.54
CA GLU A 361 19.06 14.31 -1.72
C GLU A 361 19.25 14.70 -3.19
N ASP A 362 20.09 13.99 -3.95
CA ASP A 362 20.22 14.20 -5.40
C ASP A 362 18.91 13.90 -6.15
N TRP A 363 18.25 12.78 -5.84
CA TRP A 363 16.96 12.46 -6.43
C TRP A 363 15.89 13.51 -6.09
N LEU A 364 15.79 13.93 -4.85
CA LEU A 364 14.83 14.95 -4.41
C LEU A 364 15.08 16.28 -5.13
N ARG A 365 16.35 16.70 -5.26
CA ARG A 365 16.71 17.89 -6.03
C ARG A 365 16.31 17.78 -7.49
N ARG A 366 16.59 16.64 -8.14
CA ARG A 366 16.21 16.39 -9.55
C ARG A 366 14.70 16.41 -9.76
N ILE A 367 13.90 15.90 -8.82
CA ILE A 367 12.44 15.95 -8.83
C ILE A 367 11.96 17.41 -8.69
N GLU A 368 12.52 18.17 -7.76
CA GLU A 368 12.17 19.58 -7.52
C GLU A 368 12.49 20.46 -8.73
N GLU A 369 13.67 20.32 -9.35
CA GLU A 369 14.07 21.06 -10.56
C GLU A 369 13.10 20.84 -11.74
N ARG A 370 12.33 19.75 -11.72
CA ARG A 370 11.31 19.40 -12.72
C ARG A 370 9.89 19.82 -12.34
N GLY A 371 9.73 20.52 -11.21
CA GLY A 371 8.44 21.04 -10.77
C GLY A 371 7.67 20.10 -9.83
N GLY A 372 8.36 19.17 -9.19
CA GLY A 372 7.77 18.26 -8.19
C GLY A 372 7.30 16.92 -8.77
N MET A 373 6.73 16.10 -7.90
CA MET A 373 6.40 14.70 -8.23
C MET A 373 5.28 14.60 -9.28
N VAL A 374 4.23 15.43 -9.19
CA VAL A 374 3.13 15.45 -10.16
C VAL A 374 3.66 15.80 -11.58
N ALA A 375 4.58 16.76 -11.70
CA ALA A 375 5.18 17.12 -12.98
C ALA A 375 6.07 16.00 -13.54
N CYS A 376 6.84 15.32 -12.68
CA CYS A 376 7.66 14.19 -13.07
C CYS A 376 6.84 13.00 -13.57
N VAL A 377 5.72 12.69 -12.90
CA VAL A 377 4.78 11.66 -13.34
C VAL A 377 4.11 12.04 -14.65
N ARG A 378 3.63 13.28 -14.77
CA ARG A 378 2.95 13.79 -15.97
C ARG A 378 3.84 13.76 -17.23
N SER A 379 5.13 14.04 -17.07
CA SER A 379 6.09 14.03 -18.17
C SER A 379 6.59 12.64 -18.57
N GLY A 380 6.34 11.61 -17.75
CA GLY A 380 6.88 10.25 -17.92
C GLY A 380 8.39 10.14 -17.62
N TRP A 381 9.04 11.24 -17.16
CA TRP A 381 10.47 11.22 -16.88
C TRP A 381 10.85 10.20 -15.81
N LEU A 382 10.10 10.17 -14.72
CA LEU A 382 10.40 9.29 -13.59
C LEU A 382 10.19 7.82 -13.93
N GLU A 383 9.19 7.52 -14.76
CA GLU A 383 8.96 6.18 -15.31
C GLU A 383 10.18 5.69 -16.12
N SER A 384 10.70 6.53 -17.00
CA SER A 384 11.90 6.22 -17.81
C SER A 384 13.13 5.97 -16.93
N GLU A 385 13.34 6.76 -15.85
CA GLU A 385 14.45 6.53 -14.91
C GLU A 385 14.30 5.18 -14.18
N ILE A 386 13.07 4.78 -13.81
CA ILE A 386 12.81 3.48 -13.18
C ILE A 386 13.08 2.34 -14.15
N GLU A 387 12.65 2.45 -15.41
CA GLU A 387 12.90 1.44 -16.45
C GLU A 387 14.39 1.23 -16.68
N ASP A 388 15.17 2.32 -16.76
CA ASP A 388 16.63 2.27 -16.90
C ASP A 388 17.33 1.59 -15.72
N LEU A 389 16.83 1.82 -14.50
CA LEU A 389 17.36 1.19 -13.27
C LEU A 389 16.97 -0.30 -13.21
N ALA A 390 15.74 -0.65 -13.58
CA ALA A 390 15.24 -2.02 -13.59
C ALA A 390 16.10 -2.93 -14.48
N PHE A 391 16.50 -2.43 -15.64
CA PHE A 391 17.36 -3.18 -16.56
C PHE A 391 18.73 -3.55 -15.96
N ARG A 392 19.20 -2.80 -14.97
CA ARG A 392 20.51 -3.00 -14.32
C ARG A 392 20.46 -3.83 -13.03
N THR A 393 19.27 -4.10 -12.50
CA THR A 393 19.11 -4.79 -11.21
C THR A 393 19.09 -6.31 -11.42
N PRO A 394 20.04 -7.06 -10.83
CA PRO A 394 20.06 -8.51 -10.97
C PRO A 394 18.92 -9.15 -10.15
N GLY A 395 18.26 -10.15 -10.75
CA GLY A 395 17.28 -10.97 -10.07
C GLY A 395 17.88 -12.08 -9.18
N PRO A 396 17.05 -12.92 -8.56
CA PRO A 396 17.49 -14.06 -7.75
C PRO A 396 18.30 -15.04 -8.59
N THR A 397 19.37 -15.60 -8.01
CA THR A 397 20.33 -16.48 -8.73
C THR A 397 20.32 -17.92 -8.21
N VAL A 398 20.21 -18.13 -6.89
CA VAL A 398 20.25 -19.47 -6.28
C VAL A 398 18.99 -20.25 -6.64
N GLY A 399 19.15 -21.44 -7.23
CA GLY A 399 18.03 -22.26 -7.70
C GLY A 399 17.36 -21.74 -8.98
N VAL A 400 17.88 -20.66 -9.61
CA VAL A 400 17.31 -20.03 -10.82
C VAL A 400 18.29 -20.04 -11.99
N SER A 401 19.55 -19.69 -11.76
CA SER A 401 20.57 -19.63 -12.79
C SER A 401 21.42 -20.90 -12.81
N ASN A 402 21.96 -21.24 -14.00
CA ASN A 402 22.85 -22.40 -14.20
C ASN A 402 24.20 -22.32 -13.46
N THR A 403 24.47 -21.24 -12.73
CA THR A 403 25.71 -21.03 -11.99
C THR A 403 25.79 -21.91 -10.73
N ILE A 404 24.65 -22.28 -10.16
CA ILE A 404 24.52 -23.30 -9.12
C ILE A 404 23.54 -24.33 -9.66
N ARG A 405 24.02 -25.57 -9.83
CA ARG A 405 23.26 -26.65 -10.45
C ARG A 405 21.85 -26.75 -9.86
N THR A 406 20.84 -26.44 -10.65
CA THR A 406 19.43 -26.65 -10.29
C THR A 406 19.21 -28.11 -10.07
N VAL A 407 18.80 -28.53 -8.90
CA VAL A 407 18.36 -29.92 -8.67
C VAL A 407 16.96 -30.02 -9.26
N THR A 408 16.84 -30.60 -10.42
CA THR A 408 15.57 -30.85 -11.14
C THR A 408 14.78 -32.01 -10.56
N GLU A 409 15.07 -32.45 -9.34
CA GLU A 409 14.23 -33.42 -8.69
C GLU A 409 13.04 -32.70 -8.08
N ASP A 410 11.87 -33.07 -8.56
CA ASP A 410 10.55 -32.75 -8.03
C ASP A 410 10.42 -33.13 -6.54
N VAL A 411 11.06 -32.36 -5.66
CA VAL A 411 10.54 -32.20 -4.32
C VAL A 411 9.32 -31.30 -4.49
N LEU A 412 8.35 -31.83 -5.18
CA LEU A 412 7.00 -31.34 -5.22
C LEU A 412 6.50 -31.37 -3.77
N VAL A 413 6.69 -30.26 -3.05
CA VAL A 413 5.59 -29.82 -2.21
C VAL A 413 4.45 -29.80 -3.22
N ARG A 414 3.57 -30.81 -3.17
CA ARG A 414 2.28 -30.74 -3.84
C ARG A 414 1.59 -29.55 -3.22
N ASN A 415 1.92 -28.37 -3.75
CA ASN A 415 1.08 -27.22 -3.58
C ASN A 415 -0.25 -27.70 -4.12
N GLU A 416 -1.24 -27.73 -3.25
CA GLU A 416 -2.60 -27.62 -3.70
C GLU A 416 -2.58 -26.35 -4.54
N ARG A 417 -2.34 -26.51 -5.86
CA ARG A 417 -2.62 -25.44 -6.80
C ARG A 417 -4.05 -25.12 -6.50
N HIS A 418 -4.30 -23.96 -5.90
CA HIS A 418 -5.62 -23.40 -6.00
C HIS A 418 -5.85 -23.33 -7.50
N GLU A 419 -6.62 -24.27 -8.02
CA GLU A 419 -7.11 -24.14 -9.37
C GLU A 419 -7.65 -22.72 -9.45
N PRO A 420 -7.30 -21.94 -10.50
CA PRO A 420 -7.81 -20.61 -10.64
C PRO A 420 -9.31 -20.74 -10.50
N SER A 421 -9.81 -20.27 -9.37
CA SER A 421 -11.22 -20.44 -9.02
C SER A 421 -12.03 -19.89 -10.16
N GLU A 422 -13.01 -20.62 -10.65
CA GLU A 422 -13.89 -20.16 -11.73
C GLU A 422 -14.33 -18.72 -11.42
N PRO A 423 -14.28 -17.81 -12.41
CA PRO A 423 -14.68 -16.43 -12.23
C PRO A 423 -16.07 -16.38 -11.62
N MET A 424 -16.25 -15.59 -10.58
CA MET A 424 -17.56 -15.42 -9.97
C MET A 424 -18.43 -14.64 -10.95
N ARG A 425 -19.51 -15.27 -11.46
CA ARG A 425 -20.55 -14.56 -12.18
C ARG A 425 -21.57 -14.07 -11.15
N ARG A 426 -21.72 -12.77 -11.05
CA ARG A 426 -22.65 -12.14 -10.12
C ARG A 426 -23.55 -11.16 -10.86
N VAL A 427 -24.86 -11.36 -10.75
CA VAL A 427 -25.85 -10.36 -11.17
C VAL A 427 -26.01 -9.36 -10.03
N VAL A 428 -25.71 -8.11 -10.28
CA VAL A 428 -25.81 -7.06 -9.29
C VAL A 428 -27.12 -6.29 -9.46
N PRO A 429 -28.01 -6.28 -8.45
CA PRO A 429 -29.16 -5.41 -8.46
C PRO A 429 -28.72 -3.95 -8.47
N ARG A 430 -29.04 -3.18 -9.47
CA ARG A 430 -28.75 -1.75 -9.49
C ARG A 430 -29.70 -1.03 -8.53
N ALA A 431 -29.14 -0.33 -7.57
CA ALA A 431 -29.90 0.50 -6.64
C ALA A 431 -30.55 1.68 -7.37
N LYS A 432 -31.75 2.07 -6.92
CA LYS A 432 -32.41 3.31 -7.33
C LYS A 432 -31.84 4.46 -6.49
N ALA A 433 -30.63 4.88 -6.78
CA ALA A 433 -29.89 5.92 -6.07
C ALA A 433 -29.68 7.17 -6.96
N ASP A 434 -30.58 7.43 -7.89
CA ASP A 434 -30.41 8.47 -8.91
C ASP A 434 -30.25 9.87 -8.32
N ALA A 435 -30.93 10.17 -7.21
CA ALA A 435 -30.83 11.48 -6.54
C ALA A 435 -29.47 11.67 -5.86
N GLU A 436 -28.96 10.64 -5.18
CA GLU A 436 -27.67 10.64 -4.48
C GLU A 436 -26.53 10.67 -5.49
N LEU A 437 -26.60 9.88 -6.56
CA LEU A 437 -25.63 9.88 -7.65
C LEU A 437 -25.62 11.20 -8.41
N GLY A 438 -26.81 11.81 -8.64
CA GLY A 438 -26.92 13.14 -9.24
C GLY A 438 -26.27 14.23 -8.37
N ARG A 439 -26.44 14.16 -7.05
CA ARG A 439 -25.74 15.05 -6.09
C ARG A 439 -24.25 14.81 -6.13
N LEU A 440 -23.78 13.57 -6.11
CA LEU A 440 -22.37 13.22 -6.20
C LEU A 440 -21.73 13.81 -7.47
N HIS A 441 -22.38 13.65 -8.62
CA HIS A 441 -21.93 14.24 -9.87
C HIS A 441 -21.85 15.77 -9.80
N ALA A 442 -22.88 16.43 -9.25
CA ALA A 442 -22.92 17.88 -9.09
C ALA A 442 -21.82 18.39 -8.14
N ASP A 443 -21.52 17.66 -7.06
CA ASP A 443 -20.44 18.00 -6.13
C ASP A 443 -19.07 17.85 -6.79
N ALA A 444 -18.87 16.75 -7.52
CA ALA A 444 -17.65 16.50 -8.29
C ALA A 444 -17.42 17.60 -9.36
N ALA A 445 -18.45 17.94 -10.13
CA ALA A 445 -18.39 18.98 -11.16
C ALA A 445 -18.15 20.39 -10.58
N ALA A 446 -18.68 20.68 -9.41
CA ALA A 446 -18.51 21.96 -8.72
C ALA A 446 -17.18 22.08 -7.94
N GLY A 447 -16.34 21.05 -7.94
CA GLY A 447 -15.09 21.04 -7.16
C GLY A 447 -15.29 20.96 -5.63
N ARG A 448 -16.49 20.57 -5.18
CA ARG A 448 -16.76 20.34 -3.76
C ARG A 448 -16.18 18.99 -3.32
N ASN A 449 -15.94 18.86 -2.01
CA ASN A 449 -15.48 17.56 -1.45
C ASN A 449 -16.55 16.49 -1.68
N ILE A 450 -16.13 15.39 -2.35
CA ILE A 450 -17.04 14.33 -2.81
C ILE A 450 -17.50 13.39 -1.68
N MET A 451 -16.80 13.35 -0.55
CA MET A 451 -17.03 12.33 0.49
C MET A 451 -18.44 12.36 1.10
N PRO A 452 -19.05 13.55 1.44
CA PRO A 452 -20.39 13.55 1.96
C PRO A 452 -21.43 12.93 1.01
N ALA A 453 -21.36 13.25 -0.29
CA ALA A 453 -22.28 12.71 -1.29
C ALA A 453 -22.01 11.22 -1.57
N LEU A 454 -20.76 10.77 -1.51
CA LEU A 454 -20.41 9.34 -1.62
C LEU A 454 -20.99 8.51 -0.47
N ILE A 455 -20.98 9.02 0.77
CA ILE A 455 -21.57 8.32 1.92
C ILE A 455 -23.07 8.16 1.74
N GLU A 456 -23.79 9.18 1.24
CA GLU A 456 -25.20 9.07 0.94
C GLU A 456 -25.48 8.07 -0.19
N ALA A 457 -24.67 8.07 -1.27
CA ALA A 457 -24.79 7.10 -2.34
C ALA A 457 -24.53 5.66 -1.84
N ALA A 458 -23.52 5.44 -0.99
CA ALA A 458 -23.28 4.14 -0.36
C ALA A 458 -24.43 3.70 0.54
N ARG A 459 -25.02 4.61 1.33
CA ARG A 459 -26.21 4.34 2.17
C ARG A 459 -27.42 3.97 1.33
N ALA A 460 -27.56 4.56 0.16
CA ALA A 460 -28.57 4.18 -0.84
C ALA A 460 -28.24 2.88 -1.61
N ARG A 461 -27.19 2.15 -1.25
CA ARG A 461 -26.73 0.91 -1.88
C ARG A 461 -26.30 1.09 -3.35
N ALA A 462 -25.86 2.29 -3.74
CA ALA A 462 -25.24 2.47 -5.05
C ALA A 462 -24.05 1.52 -5.22
N THR A 463 -23.90 0.95 -6.42
CA THR A 463 -22.76 0.09 -6.72
C THR A 463 -21.50 0.91 -6.94
N ILE A 464 -20.35 0.24 -6.84
CA ILE A 464 -19.05 0.88 -7.11
C ILE A 464 -19.00 1.42 -8.54
N GLY A 465 -19.57 0.71 -9.52
CA GLY A 465 -19.69 1.14 -10.90
C GLY A 465 -20.60 2.37 -11.08
N GLN A 466 -21.73 2.43 -10.38
CA GLN A 466 -22.62 3.60 -10.40
C GLN A 466 -21.92 4.83 -9.80
N MET A 467 -21.22 4.67 -8.66
CA MET A 467 -20.46 5.76 -8.04
C MET A 467 -19.32 6.23 -8.94
N ARG A 468 -18.58 5.30 -9.57
CA ARG A 468 -17.56 5.64 -10.56
C ARG A 468 -18.13 6.47 -11.71
N ALA A 469 -19.25 6.03 -12.30
CA ALA A 469 -19.90 6.74 -13.39
C ALA A 469 -20.30 8.17 -12.99
N ALA A 470 -20.82 8.35 -11.78
CA ALA A 470 -21.19 9.67 -11.26
C ALA A 470 -19.96 10.60 -11.03
N LEU A 471 -18.80 10.05 -10.71
CA LEU A 471 -17.55 10.78 -10.53
C LEU A 471 -16.82 11.08 -11.85
N THR A 472 -17.19 10.42 -12.94
CA THR A 472 -16.61 10.67 -14.26
C THR A 472 -17.23 11.93 -14.86
N LEU A 473 -16.41 12.97 -15.05
CA LEU A 473 -16.87 14.28 -15.50
C LEU A 473 -16.85 14.43 -17.03
N GLU A 474 -16.30 13.47 -17.76
CA GLU A 474 -16.32 13.45 -19.23
C GLU A 474 -17.58 12.75 -19.76
N PRO A 475 -18.14 13.22 -20.91
CA PRO A 475 -19.30 12.56 -21.51
C PRO A 475 -18.93 11.12 -21.93
N PRO A 476 -19.87 10.15 -21.80
CA PRO A 476 -19.68 8.79 -22.25
C PRO A 476 -19.40 8.76 -23.76
N GLY A 477 -18.17 8.51 -24.16
CA GLY A 477 -17.71 8.51 -25.57
C GLY A 477 -16.25 8.85 -25.77
N ARG A 478 -15.56 9.34 -24.74
CA ARG A 478 -14.10 9.48 -24.70
C ARG A 478 -13.50 8.81 -23.47
N ALA A 479 -13.86 7.57 -23.24
CA ALA A 479 -13.00 6.72 -22.44
C ALA A 479 -11.77 6.44 -23.30
N SER A 480 -10.75 7.27 -23.17
CA SER A 480 -9.41 6.86 -23.52
C SER A 480 -9.00 5.79 -22.49
N VAL A 481 -9.43 4.59 -22.70
CA VAL A 481 -8.69 3.43 -22.22
C VAL A 481 -7.39 3.45 -23.02
N THR A 482 -6.48 4.33 -22.64
CA THR A 482 -5.07 4.18 -22.97
C THR A 482 -4.57 3.10 -22.03
N GLY A 483 -4.99 1.87 -22.31
CA GLY A 483 -4.21 0.71 -21.90
C GLY A 483 -2.78 0.91 -22.47
N PRO A 484 -1.76 0.35 -21.83
CA PRO A 484 -0.40 0.45 -22.32
C PRO A 484 -0.41 0.03 -23.79
N HIS A 485 0.09 0.88 -24.67
CA HIS A 485 0.39 0.51 -26.04
C HIS A 485 1.22 -0.77 -25.95
N ALA A 486 0.64 -1.88 -26.36
CA ALA A 486 1.37 -3.10 -26.61
C ALA A 486 2.42 -2.74 -27.69
N SER A 487 3.62 -2.45 -27.23
CA SER A 487 4.78 -2.42 -28.12
C SER A 487 4.85 -3.80 -28.74
N PRO A 488 4.94 -3.91 -30.09
CA PRO A 488 5.01 -5.21 -30.73
C PRO A 488 6.26 -5.91 -30.20
N SER A 489 6.06 -7.07 -29.57
CA SER A 489 7.10 -7.97 -29.13
C SER A 489 8.09 -8.23 -30.28
N ARG A 490 9.30 -7.69 -30.16
CA ARG A 490 10.42 -8.15 -31.00
C ARG A 490 10.75 -9.58 -30.57
N PRO A 491 10.84 -10.52 -31.50
CA PRO A 491 11.24 -11.88 -31.17
C PRO A 491 12.68 -11.85 -30.62
N ILE A 492 12.84 -12.38 -29.44
CA ILE A 492 14.14 -12.65 -28.83
C ILE A 492 14.80 -13.74 -29.68
N ARG A 493 15.95 -13.43 -30.27
CA ARG A 493 16.89 -14.44 -30.82
C ARG A 493 17.86 -14.89 -29.74
#